data_0a06624d4f3f7a09885eddc109f7e57d
#
_entry.id   0a06624d4f3f7a09885eddc109f7e57d
#
_cell.length_a   1.000
_cell.length_b   1.000
_cell.length_c   1.000
_cell.angle_alpha   90.00
_cell.angle_beta   90.00
_cell.angle_gamma   90.00
#
_symmetry.space_group_name_H-M   'P 1'
#
loop_
_entity.id
_entity.type
_entity.pdbx_description
1 polymer ?
#
loop_
_entity_poly.entity_id
_entity_poly.type
_entity_poly.pdbx_seq_one_letter_code
_entity_poly.pdbx_strand_id
1 'polypeptide(L)'
;KSADGLDLGVRRYANSVDDGKDEYFDVAYHEGYRIENFTLAGTDIAEYSIEYPAEHNENMLFAVSELQRLVKKACGAELSASEGITKKARAIEFRHSTDAELKFDGYRYFFEGERLVIEGAVKRGCMYGVWRFLQKECGWTSLIYGDSDLLEAEHLDVPATASRQETPVFSYLNMYIHYWGSYNNEKGTPTEAQNSYGTITHCCHGLHYFSGTGGADKQICYTDDDIYELCRDNVRDYIEAQLAAGKVIGRDFLAVDIAQNDTSEYCKCQECMKVFSAEGSNSGAVVRFANRLSEELNEDYPGLYYQIFAYAGTNAAPLKTKPNEFIHVTFCSDMNCSNHVFDGSECNGKSTYNQLTNKNYASWLESWCRVSENVYVWFYALDGALQQYTTIDNMYRDFRYFRDIGINGMFWQCQFDGLGIQRVQHQLLAEFQWNMDISEGDFEYLLCDILKKEFGSGWSSVREYIKMWDESQKRIKCWHCWGGWNYPWDTRYDGNYYDDHFETMVSLLEDAVTRADSKEQQIRAENFTCHMYY
;
A
#
# COMPACT_ATOMS: atom_id res chain seq x y z
N LYS A 1 21.91 -20.74 22.85
CA LYS A 1 20.86 -20.15 22.00
C LYS A 1 19.58 -20.71 22.51
N SER A 2 18.78 -19.87 23.14
CA SER A 2 17.61 -20.37 23.82
C SER A 2 16.51 -20.58 22.78
N ALA A 3 15.99 -21.79 22.73
CA ALA A 3 14.72 -22.09 22.07
C ALA A 3 13.58 -21.20 22.61
N ASP A 4 13.83 -20.50 23.72
CA ASP A 4 12.88 -19.66 24.41
C ASP A 4 12.52 -18.39 23.63
N GLY A 5 13.43 -17.77 22.88
CA GLY A 5 13.15 -16.62 22.04
C GLY A 5 12.35 -16.98 20.80
N LEU A 6 12.69 -18.11 20.17
CA LEU A 6 11.97 -18.66 19.03
C LEU A 6 10.54 -19.05 19.42
N ASP A 7 10.42 -19.76 20.57
CA ASP A 7 9.14 -20.21 21.10
C ASP A 7 8.21 -19.04 21.45
N LEU A 8 8.75 -17.92 21.93
CA LEU A 8 7.99 -16.69 22.19
C LEU A 8 7.47 -16.03 20.90
N GLY A 9 8.29 -15.94 19.87
CA GLY A 9 7.90 -15.37 18.59
C GLY A 9 6.80 -16.19 17.90
N VAL A 10 6.98 -17.51 17.86
CA VAL A 10 6.02 -18.43 17.24
C VAL A 10 4.72 -18.54 18.03
N ARG A 11 4.80 -18.60 19.36
CA ARG A 11 3.59 -18.62 20.20
C ARG A 11 2.78 -17.33 20.09
N ARG A 12 3.45 -16.20 20.02
CA ARG A 12 2.77 -14.91 19.84
C ARG A 12 2.08 -14.80 18.49
N TYR A 13 2.75 -15.25 17.42
CA TYR A 13 2.15 -15.31 16.10
C TYR A 13 1.00 -16.32 16.01
N ALA A 14 1.17 -17.52 16.56
CA ALA A 14 0.12 -18.54 16.60
C ALA A 14 -1.09 -18.08 17.42
N ASN A 15 -0.88 -17.41 18.55
CA ASN A 15 -1.98 -16.90 19.38
C ASN A 15 -2.71 -15.74 18.71
N SER A 16 -2.05 -14.89 17.94
CA SER A 16 -2.70 -13.82 17.19
C SER A 16 -3.59 -14.34 16.05
N VAL A 17 -3.31 -15.55 15.56
CA VAL A 17 -4.06 -16.20 14.48
C VAL A 17 -5.22 -17.05 15.01
N ASP A 18 -5.11 -17.63 16.24
CA ASP A 18 -5.99 -18.72 16.67
C ASP A 18 -7.22 -18.30 17.48
N ASP A 19 -7.23 -17.17 18.18
CA ASP A 19 -8.34 -16.86 19.07
C ASP A 19 -9.06 -15.52 18.80
N GLY A 20 -8.68 -14.82 17.74
CA GLY A 20 -9.29 -13.53 17.38
C GLY A 20 -9.16 -12.46 18.46
N LYS A 21 -8.36 -12.73 19.49
CA LYS A 21 -7.97 -11.78 20.50
C LYS A 21 -6.53 -11.42 20.29
N ASP A 22 -6.34 -10.22 19.91
CA ASP A 22 -5.04 -9.63 19.78
C ASP A 22 -4.47 -9.25 21.15
N GLU A 23 -4.27 -10.24 22.02
CA GLU A 23 -3.58 -10.01 23.30
C GLU A 23 -2.17 -9.43 23.08
N TYR A 24 -1.64 -9.59 21.87
CA TYR A 24 -0.33 -9.07 21.50
C TYR A 24 -0.36 -7.57 21.15
N PHE A 25 -1.46 -7.09 20.60
CA PHE A 25 -1.68 -5.68 20.29
C PHE A 25 -2.49 -4.94 21.37
N ASP A 26 -3.16 -5.66 22.25
CA ASP A 26 -3.78 -5.14 23.47
C ASP A 26 -2.79 -4.96 24.64
N VAL A 27 -1.54 -5.32 24.47
CA VAL A 27 -0.52 -4.86 25.41
C VAL A 27 -0.56 -3.35 25.34
N ALA A 28 -0.99 -2.72 26.41
CA ALA A 28 -1.03 -1.28 26.55
C ALA A 28 0.40 -0.76 26.33
N TYR A 29 0.76 -0.55 25.08
CA TYR A 29 1.94 0.17 24.72
C TYR A 29 1.77 1.54 25.40
N HIS A 30 2.69 1.91 26.26
CA HIS A 30 2.80 3.25 26.83
C HIS A 30 1.77 3.65 27.91
N GLU A 31 1.68 2.91 28.98
CA GLU A 31 1.10 3.48 30.21
C GLU A 31 1.87 4.71 30.74
N GLY A 32 2.93 5.12 30.08
CA GLY A 32 3.86 6.14 30.60
C GLY A 32 4.04 7.40 29.78
N TYR A 33 3.85 7.37 28.47
CA TYR A 33 4.14 8.55 27.66
C TYR A 33 3.06 9.62 27.84
N ARG A 34 3.45 10.74 28.42
CA ARG A 34 2.58 11.90 28.61
C ARG A 34 3.34 13.17 28.30
N ILE A 35 2.62 14.09 27.69
CA ILE A 35 3.03 15.47 27.53
C ILE A 35 2.39 16.23 28.69
N GLU A 36 3.19 16.81 29.57
CA GLU A 36 2.67 17.54 30.74
C GLU A 36 2.03 18.86 30.35
N ASN A 37 2.66 19.58 29.41
CA ASN A 37 2.18 20.87 28.92
C ASN A 37 2.12 20.83 27.39
N PHE A 38 0.92 20.71 26.84
CA PHE A 38 0.72 20.72 25.39
C PHE A 38 0.03 22.01 24.95
N THR A 39 0.74 22.83 24.18
CA THR A 39 0.22 24.12 23.68
C THR A 39 0.18 24.15 22.14
N LEU A 40 -0.83 24.84 21.60
CA LEU A 40 -0.93 25.24 20.21
C LEU A 40 -0.87 26.76 20.14
N ALA A 41 0.08 27.30 19.36
CA ALA A 41 0.28 28.75 19.25
C ALA A 41 0.44 29.43 20.64
N GLY A 42 1.09 28.76 21.59
CA GLY A 42 1.29 29.25 22.95
C GLY A 42 0.09 29.15 23.88
N THR A 43 -1.03 28.54 23.46
CA THR A 43 -2.25 28.37 24.25
C THR A 43 -2.47 26.89 24.56
N ASP A 44 -2.84 26.55 25.80
CA ASP A 44 -3.12 25.20 26.22
C ASP A 44 -4.13 24.51 25.30
N ILE A 45 -3.81 23.31 24.84
CA ILE A 45 -4.66 22.56 23.93
C ILE A 45 -6.05 22.28 24.52
N ALA A 46 -6.18 22.20 25.84
CA ALA A 46 -7.46 22.02 26.52
C ALA A 46 -8.43 23.20 26.34
N GLU A 47 -7.93 24.37 25.90
CA GLU A 47 -8.77 25.52 25.57
C GLU A 47 -9.33 25.49 24.14
N TYR A 48 -8.92 24.51 23.34
CA TYR A 48 -9.36 24.33 21.97
C TYR A 48 -10.61 23.44 21.87
N SER A 49 -11.40 23.70 20.84
CA SER A 49 -12.48 22.81 20.41
C SER A 49 -12.32 22.44 18.95
N ILE A 50 -12.81 21.28 18.55
CA ILE A 50 -12.80 20.83 17.16
C ILE A 50 -14.09 21.30 16.48
N GLU A 51 -13.96 21.88 15.29
CA GLU A 51 -15.06 22.31 14.43
C GLU A 51 -14.94 21.63 13.07
N TYR A 52 -16.04 21.05 12.55
CA TYR A 52 -16.08 20.43 11.24
C TYR A 52 -17.35 20.84 10.47
N PRO A 53 -17.32 20.88 9.11
CA PRO A 53 -18.45 21.36 8.32
C PRO A 53 -19.64 20.38 8.38
N ALA A 54 -20.84 20.88 8.13
CA ALA A 54 -22.05 20.07 8.00
C ALA A 54 -21.95 19.06 6.84
N GLU A 55 -21.27 19.43 5.77
CA GLU A 55 -20.93 18.55 4.66
C GLU A 55 -19.64 17.78 4.97
N HIS A 56 -19.73 16.74 5.76
CA HIS A 56 -18.62 15.87 6.15
C HIS A 56 -18.84 14.44 5.67
N ASN A 57 -17.76 13.65 5.62
CA ASN A 57 -17.81 12.23 5.36
C ASN A 57 -17.28 11.42 6.58
N GLU A 58 -17.44 10.10 6.53
CA GLU A 58 -17.01 9.22 7.61
C GLU A 58 -15.52 9.32 7.92
N ASN A 59 -14.67 9.54 6.91
CA ASN A 59 -13.22 9.70 7.11
C ASN A 59 -12.89 10.99 7.88
N MET A 60 -13.65 12.06 7.68
CA MET A 60 -13.47 13.29 8.47
C MET A 60 -13.89 13.07 9.92
N LEU A 61 -15.03 12.41 10.17
CA LEU A 61 -15.46 12.08 11.52
C LEU A 61 -14.48 11.14 12.22
N PHE A 62 -13.92 10.20 11.48
CA PHE A 62 -12.86 9.35 11.98
C PHE A 62 -11.62 10.19 12.37
N ALA A 63 -11.18 11.11 11.53
CA ALA A 63 -10.06 12.01 11.81
C ALA A 63 -10.30 12.86 13.08
N VAL A 64 -11.52 13.35 13.26
CA VAL A 64 -11.93 14.07 14.49
C VAL A 64 -11.78 13.18 15.71
N SER A 65 -12.31 11.95 15.66
CA SER A 65 -12.25 11.01 16.79
C SER A 65 -10.82 10.57 17.10
N GLU A 66 -9.98 10.39 16.07
CA GLU A 66 -8.56 10.05 16.25
C GLU A 66 -7.78 11.18 16.92
N LEU A 67 -8.00 12.42 16.48
CA LEU A 67 -7.36 13.56 17.11
C LEU A 67 -7.75 13.67 18.59
N GLN A 68 -9.06 13.51 18.90
CA GLN A 68 -9.54 13.50 20.29
C GLN A 68 -8.88 12.39 21.11
N ARG A 69 -8.86 11.17 20.57
CA ARG A 69 -8.30 9.99 21.22
C ARG A 69 -6.81 10.15 21.51
N LEU A 70 -6.04 10.60 20.51
CA LEU A 70 -4.59 10.71 20.62
C LEU A 70 -4.17 11.88 21.52
N VAL A 71 -4.86 13.02 21.46
CA VAL A 71 -4.63 14.15 22.37
C VAL A 71 -4.95 13.74 23.82
N LYS A 72 -6.09 13.08 24.05
CA LYS A 72 -6.44 12.58 25.38
C LYS A 72 -5.41 11.60 25.91
N LYS A 73 -4.92 10.68 25.07
CA LYS A 73 -3.87 9.73 25.44
C LYS A 73 -2.55 10.45 25.75
N ALA A 74 -2.19 11.49 24.98
CA ALA A 74 -0.94 12.21 25.13
C ALA A 74 -0.87 13.07 26.38
N CYS A 75 -1.91 13.88 26.67
CA CYS A 75 -1.88 14.88 27.74
C CYS A 75 -3.13 14.91 28.63
N GLY A 76 -4.09 14.01 28.40
CA GLY A 76 -5.34 13.94 29.18
C GLY A 76 -6.39 14.99 28.81
N ALA A 77 -6.11 15.91 27.88
CA ALA A 77 -7.07 16.92 27.46
C ALA A 77 -8.22 16.32 26.64
N GLU A 78 -9.46 16.69 26.97
CA GLU A 78 -10.67 16.27 26.28
C GLU A 78 -11.15 17.38 25.34
N LEU A 79 -10.91 17.24 24.04
CA LEU A 79 -11.36 18.19 23.04
C LEU A 79 -12.84 17.96 22.72
N SER A 80 -13.68 18.97 22.92
CA SER A 80 -15.05 18.93 22.41
C SER A 80 -15.07 19.06 20.90
N ALA A 81 -15.99 18.35 20.23
CA ALA A 81 -16.18 18.47 18.78
C ALA A 81 -17.61 18.87 18.46
N SER A 82 -17.79 19.75 17.47
CA SER A 82 -19.12 20.22 17.05
C SER A 82 -19.18 20.39 15.54
N GLU A 83 -20.33 20.06 14.97
CA GLU A 83 -20.71 20.39 13.62
C GLU A 83 -20.97 21.91 13.49
N GLY A 84 -20.52 22.50 12.39
CA GLY A 84 -20.64 23.92 12.11
C GLY A 84 -19.36 24.70 12.42
N ILE A 85 -18.93 25.49 11.45
CA ILE A 85 -17.73 26.32 11.56
C ILE A 85 -18.11 27.63 12.19
N THR A 86 -17.57 27.90 13.37
CA THR A 86 -17.66 29.20 14.03
C THR A 86 -16.40 30.01 13.75
N LYS A 87 -16.32 31.24 14.16
CA LYS A 87 -15.13 32.07 14.01
C LYS A 87 -14.33 32.20 15.33
N LYS A 88 -14.42 31.17 16.20
CA LYS A 88 -13.63 31.16 17.44
C LYS A 88 -12.14 31.12 17.13
N ALA A 89 -11.34 31.91 17.81
CA ALA A 89 -9.91 31.94 17.61
C ALA A 89 -9.27 30.58 17.97
N ARG A 90 -9.67 29.98 19.08
CA ARG A 90 -9.14 28.72 19.61
C ARG A 90 -9.97 27.54 19.15
N ALA A 91 -9.84 27.21 17.87
CA ALA A 91 -10.49 26.05 17.28
C ALA A 91 -9.49 25.27 16.41
N ILE A 92 -9.70 23.96 16.34
CA ILE A 92 -9.11 23.09 15.34
C ILE A 92 -10.18 22.86 14.29
N GLU A 93 -10.07 23.54 13.17
CA GLU A 93 -11.05 23.50 12.09
C GLU A 93 -10.69 22.44 11.06
N PHE A 94 -11.62 21.54 10.78
CA PHE A 94 -11.56 20.64 9.64
C PHE A 94 -12.23 21.27 8.43
N ARG A 95 -11.58 21.20 7.27
CA ARG A 95 -12.06 21.85 6.06
C ARG A 95 -11.90 20.94 4.84
N HIS A 96 -12.94 20.82 4.01
CA HIS A 96 -12.78 20.24 2.69
C HIS A 96 -12.12 21.25 1.76
N SER A 97 -11.08 20.79 1.05
CA SER A 97 -10.42 21.62 0.06
C SER A 97 -11.13 21.57 -1.29
N THR A 98 -11.25 22.73 -1.92
CA THR A 98 -11.58 22.86 -3.34
C THR A 98 -10.35 23.17 -4.20
N ASP A 99 -9.17 23.18 -3.58
CA ASP A 99 -7.91 23.48 -4.24
C ASP A 99 -7.48 22.30 -5.11
N ALA A 100 -7.30 22.56 -6.40
CA ALA A 100 -6.86 21.54 -7.36
C ALA A 100 -5.43 21.04 -7.12
N GLU A 101 -4.62 21.73 -6.32
CA GLU A 101 -3.30 21.27 -5.93
C GLU A 101 -3.36 20.15 -4.88
N LEU A 102 -4.41 20.12 -4.05
CA LEU A 102 -4.66 19.01 -3.13
C LEU A 102 -5.39 17.87 -3.84
N LYS A 103 -4.68 17.17 -4.73
CA LYS A 103 -5.22 16.02 -5.45
C LYS A 103 -5.32 14.78 -4.55
N PHE A 104 -6.16 13.85 -4.93
CA PHE A 104 -6.33 12.55 -4.29
C PHE A 104 -6.70 12.65 -2.82
N ASP A 105 -5.83 12.20 -1.93
CA ASP A 105 -5.97 12.31 -0.48
C ASP A 105 -5.02 13.39 0.09
N GLY A 106 -4.63 14.35 -0.72
CA GLY A 106 -3.77 15.47 -0.31
C GLY A 106 -4.35 16.28 0.83
N TYR A 107 -3.49 16.87 1.61
CA TYR A 107 -3.86 17.66 2.76
C TYR A 107 -2.92 18.85 2.94
N ARG A 108 -3.39 19.81 3.73
CA ARG A 108 -2.55 20.85 4.35
C ARG A 108 -3.03 21.17 5.75
N TYR A 109 -2.10 21.60 6.61
CA TYR A 109 -2.43 22.23 7.87
C TYR A 109 -1.64 23.51 8.03
N PHE A 110 -2.24 24.48 8.70
CA PHE A 110 -1.67 25.80 8.94
C PHE A 110 -2.45 26.52 10.04
N PHE A 111 -1.89 27.62 10.55
CA PHE A 111 -2.59 28.45 11.51
C PHE A 111 -3.15 29.73 10.88
N GLU A 112 -4.38 30.06 11.23
CA GLU A 112 -5.03 31.37 11.03
C GLU A 112 -5.10 32.08 12.40
N GLY A 113 -4.05 32.80 12.79
CA GLY A 113 -3.87 33.30 14.15
C GLY A 113 -3.66 32.15 15.14
N GLU A 114 -4.54 32.00 16.13
CA GLU A 114 -4.52 30.85 17.04
C GLU A 114 -5.30 29.63 16.51
N ARG A 115 -6.07 29.77 15.44
CA ARG A 115 -6.87 28.69 14.86
C ARG A 115 -5.99 27.76 14.03
N LEU A 116 -5.95 26.49 14.39
CA LEU A 116 -5.36 25.44 13.56
C LEU A 116 -6.39 25.00 12.50
N VAL A 117 -6.03 25.06 11.24
CA VAL A 117 -6.83 24.55 10.12
C VAL A 117 -6.19 23.27 9.60
N ILE A 118 -6.98 22.21 9.51
CA ILE A 118 -6.63 20.95 8.85
C ILE A 118 -7.55 20.81 7.64
N GLU A 119 -6.99 21.05 6.46
CA GLU A 119 -7.72 21.04 5.21
C GLU A 119 -7.28 19.85 4.36
N GLY A 120 -8.24 19.12 3.81
CA GLY A 120 -7.97 17.93 3.02
C GLY A 120 -8.83 17.80 1.79
N ALA A 121 -8.33 17.09 0.77
CA ALA A 121 -9.13 16.65 -0.36
C ALA A 121 -10.29 15.76 0.13
N VAL A 122 -11.33 15.71 -0.68
CA VAL A 122 -12.70 15.29 -0.26
C VAL A 122 -12.79 13.91 0.38
N LYS A 123 -11.90 12.97 0.06
CA LYS A 123 -11.99 11.61 0.62
C LYS A 123 -11.36 11.52 2.01
N ARG A 124 -10.07 11.37 2.08
CA ARG A 124 -9.32 11.08 3.31
C ARG A 124 -8.29 12.14 3.68
N GLY A 125 -8.23 13.24 2.92
CA GLY A 125 -7.20 14.25 3.13
C GLY A 125 -7.14 14.78 4.56
N CYS A 126 -8.26 15.06 5.21
CA CYS A 126 -8.27 15.51 6.61
C CYS A 126 -7.72 14.45 7.56
N MET A 127 -7.98 13.16 7.31
CA MET A 127 -7.46 12.06 8.13
C MET A 127 -5.93 12.01 8.04
N TYR A 128 -5.38 12.07 6.83
CA TYR A 128 -3.92 12.17 6.66
C TYR A 128 -3.35 13.45 7.26
N GLY A 129 -4.08 14.57 7.12
CA GLY A 129 -3.70 15.85 7.74
C GLY A 129 -3.54 15.74 9.25
N VAL A 130 -4.45 15.06 9.96
CA VAL A 130 -4.34 14.79 11.41
C VAL A 130 -3.11 13.96 11.73
N TRP A 131 -2.94 12.83 11.06
CA TRP A 131 -1.80 11.97 11.38
C TRP A 131 -0.47 12.61 11.07
N ARG A 132 -0.38 13.34 9.96
CA ARG A 132 0.86 14.07 9.61
C ARG A 132 1.13 15.22 10.56
N PHE A 133 0.10 15.95 11.00
CA PHE A 133 0.24 16.95 12.04
C PHE A 133 0.79 16.34 13.33
N LEU A 134 0.22 15.24 13.80
CA LEU A 134 0.68 14.56 14.99
C LEU A 134 2.11 14.01 14.83
N GLN A 135 2.44 13.44 13.67
CA GLN A 135 3.78 12.90 13.40
C GLN A 135 4.84 13.98 13.32
N LYS A 136 4.55 15.07 12.63
CA LYS A 136 5.57 16.08 12.28
C LYS A 136 5.70 17.16 13.34
N GLU A 137 4.61 17.52 13.99
CA GLU A 137 4.59 18.62 14.96
C GLU A 137 4.52 18.13 16.42
N CYS A 138 3.94 16.95 16.66
CA CYS A 138 3.69 16.48 18.02
C CYS A 138 4.52 15.25 18.43
N GLY A 139 5.45 14.81 17.57
CA GLY A 139 6.34 13.68 17.89
C GLY A 139 5.64 12.32 18.00
N TRP A 140 4.40 12.21 17.53
CA TRP A 140 3.73 10.93 17.44
C TRP A 140 4.44 10.04 16.43
N THR A 141 4.72 8.81 16.80
CA THR A 141 5.25 7.80 15.90
C THR A 141 4.13 6.85 15.54
N SER A 142 3.78 6.83 14.27
CA SER A 142 2.88 5.83 13.73
C SER A 142 3.71 4.78 13.02
N LEU A 143 3.53 3.56 13.43
CA LEU A 143 4.13 2.38 12.81
C LEU A 143 3.05 1.58 12.12
N ILE A 144 3.47 0.79 11.13
CA ILE A 144 2.58 -0.12 10.44
C ILE A 144 2.03 -1.16 11.44
N TYR A 145 0.89 -1.74 11.15
CA TYR A 145 0.20 -2.73 12.01
C TYR A 145 -0.37 -2.18 13.33
N GLY A 146 -0.66 -0.88 13.38
CA GLY A 146 -1.35 -0.26 14.51
C GLY A 146 -0.46 0.11 15.68
N ASP A 147 0.83 -0.21 15.63
CA ASP A 147 1.77 0.25 16.64
C ASP A 147 1.91 1.77 16.57
N SER A 148 1.89 2.42 17.71
CA SER A 148 2.09 3.87 17.80
C SER A 148 2.70 4.26 19.12
N ASP A 149 3.67 5.17 19.04
CA ASP A 149 4.34 5.74 20.19
C ASP A 149 4.03 7.23 20.27
N LEU A 150 3.73 7.71 21.47
CA LEU A 150 3.55 9.13 21.75
C LEU A 150 4.84 9.71 22.32
N LEU A 151 5.10 10.97 22.01
CA LEU A 151 6.21 11.70 22.62
C LEU A 151 6.00 11.78 24.13
N GLU A 152 7.03 11.43 24.89
CA GLU A 152 7.13 11.76 26.30
C GLU A 152 7.88 13.08 26.43
N ALA A 153 7.24 14.13 26.93
CA ALA A 153 7.82 15.44 27.05
C ALA A 153 7.19 16.23 28.21
N GLU A 154 8.01 16.97 28.94
CA GLU A 154 7.52 17.92 29.94
C GLU A 154 6.74 19.06 29.26
N HIS A 155 7.18 19.46 28.08
CA HIS A 155 6.55 20.54 27.34
C HIS A 155 6.59 20.30 25.82
N LEU A 156 5.44 20.46 25.16
CA LEU A 156 5.30 20.50 23.72
C LEU A 156 4.57 21.78 23.32
N ASP A 157 5.20 22.62 22.52
CA ASP A 157 4.57 23.77 21.89
C ASP A 157 4.60 23.62 20.37
N VAL A 158 3.41 23.65 19.75
CA VAL A 158 3.29 23.73 18.29
C VAL A 158 3.14 25.20 17.91
N PRO A 159 4.14 25.82 17.28
CA PRO A 159 4.12 27.25 17.01
C PRO A 159 3.08 27.61 15.95
N ALA A 160 2.53 28.83 16.04
CA ALA A 160 1.58 29.37 15.03
C ALA A 160 2.17 29.45 13.61
N THR A 161 3.46 29.21 13.43
CA THR A 161 4.12 29.15 12.13
C THR A 161 4.15 27.73 11.54
N ALA A 162 3.73 26.72 12.30
CA ALA A 162 3.66 25.35 11.81
C ALA A 162 2.70 25.24 10.63
N SER A 163 3.19 24.73 9.52
CA SER A 163 2.41 24.52 8.31
C SER A 163 3.03 23.44 7.44
N ARG A 164 2.17 22.68 6.76
CA ARG A 164 2.60 21.66 5.81
C ARG A 164 1.52 21.43 4.77
N GLN A 165 1.95 21.12 3.55
CA GLN A 165 1.09 20.66 2.49
C GLN A 165 1.76 19.46 1.82
N GLU A 166 1.03 18.38 1.65
CA GLU A 166 1.49 17.20 0.92
C GLU A 166 0.36 16.63 0.06
N THR A 167 0.75 16.10 -1.08
CA THR A 167 -0.14 15.38 -2.00
C THR A 167 0.55 14.08 -2.37
N PRO A 168 -0.11 12.93 -2.26
CA PRO A 168 0.52 11.66 -2.61
C PRO A 168 0.86 11.62 -4.10
N VAL A 169 1.96 10.96 -4.44
CA VAL A 169 2.44 10.84 -5.82
C VAL A 169 1.47 10.01 -6.66
N PHE A 170 0.92 8.94 -6.08
CA PHE A 170 -0.05 8.07 -6.74
C PHE A 170 -1.48 8.40 -6.33
N SER A 171 -2.42 8.24 -7.26
CA SER A 171 -3.86 8.39 -6.97
C SER A 171 -4.43 7.22 -6.16
N TYR A 172 -3.73 6.10 -6.16
CA TYR A 172 -4.10 4.86 -5.49
C TYR A 172 -2.86 4.13 -5.01
N LEU A 173 -2.83 3.81 -3.74
CA LEU A 173 -1.94 2.83 -3.15
C LEU A 173 -2.73 1.95 -2.21
N ASN A 174 -2.71 0.66 -2.44
CA ASN A 174 -3.21 -0.33 -1.52
C ASN A 174 -2.08 -1.29 -1.18
N MET A 175 -1.72 -1.32 0.08
CA MET A 175 -0.82 -2.33 0.63
C MET A 175 -1.68 -3.43 1.21
N TYR A 176 -1.73 -4.56 0.52
CA TYR A 176 -2.48 -5.72 0.95
C TYR A 176 -1.75 -6.41 2.10
N ILE A 177 -1.92 -5.84 3.28
CA ILE A 177 -1.27 -6.29 4.50
C ILE A 177 -1.93 -7.57 5.03
N HIS A 178 -3.15 -7.88 4.60
CA HIS A 178 -4.00 -8.94 5.14
C HIS A 178 -4.49 -9.89 4.06
N TYR A 179 -3.63 -10.77 3.58
CA TYR A 179 -4.01 -11.76 2.55
C TYR A 179 -5.13 -12.71 3.02
N TRP A 180 -5.22 -13.00 4.30
CA TRP A 180 -6.18 -13.97 4.84
C TRP A 180 -7.35 -13.35 5.61
N GLY A 181 -7.62 -12.08 5.42
CA GLY A 181 -8.92 -11.48 5.74
C GLY A 181 -9.32 -11.39 7.21
N SER A 182 -8.39 -11.56 8.13
CA SER A 182 -8.75 -11.57 9.55
C SER A 182 -8.54 -10.24 10.28
N TYR A 183 -7.86 -9.27 9.69
CA TYR A 183 -7.77 -7.94 10.26
C TYR A 183 -8.83 -7.03 9.66
N ASN A 184 -9.91 -6.96 10.32
CA ASN A 184 -11.01 -6.03 10.35
C ASN A 184 -10.93 -4.78 9.46
N ASN A 185 -10.95 -4.95 8.16
CA ASN A 185 -11.37 -3.92 7.22
C ASN A 185 -12.77 -3.39 7.58
N GLU A 186 -13.56 -4.17 8.31
CA GLU A 186 -14.90 -3.81 8.77
C GLU A 186 -14.91 -2.72 9.85
N LYS A 187 -13.78 -2.44 10.48
CA LYS A 187 -13.70 -1.42 11.55
C LYS A 187 -12.82 -0.22 11.20
N GLY A 188 -12.29 -0.16 9.96
CA GLY A 188 -11.45 0.95 9.55
C GLY A 188 -10.30 1.19 10.53
N THR A 189 -9.43 0.19 10.71
CA THR A 189 -8.30 0.38 11.62
C THR A 189 -7.45 1.55 11.13
N PRO A 190 -6.93 2.39 12.01
CA PRO A 190 -6.07 3.51 11.66
C PRO A 190 -4.95 3.13 10.69
N THR A 191 -4.42 1.92 10.82
CA THR A 191 -3.32 1.41 10.02
C THR A 191 -3.65 1.28 8.53
N GLU A 192 -4.78 0.70 8.18
CA GLU A 192 -5.18 0.58 6.77
C GLU A 192 -5.45 1.96 6.17
N ALA A 193 -6.22 2.76 6.87
CA ALA A 193 -6.51 4.12 6.45
C ALA A 193 -5.25 4.99 6.35
N GLN A 194 -4.24 4.74 7.19
CA GLN A 194 -2.98 5.47 7.23
C GLN A 194 -2.03 5.11 6.07
N ASN A 195 -2.02 3.85 5.66
CA ASN A 195 -1.04 3.34 4.72
C ASN A 195 -1.59 3.11 3.31
N SER A 196 -2.90 3.19 3.14
CA SER A 196 -3.56 3.04 1.85
C SER A 196 -4.37 4.27 1.52
N TYR A 197 -4.25 4.78 0.30
CA TYR A 197 -5.05 5.89 -0.19
C TYR A 197 -5.63 5.59 -1.57
N GLY A 198 -6.64 6.34 -1.96
CA GLY A 198 -7.45 6.02 -3.13
C GLY A 198 -8.48 4.93 -2.83
N THR A 199 -9.38 4.68 -3.75
CA THR A 199 -10.37 3.63 -3.61
C THR A 199 -10.66 3.02 -4.96
N ILE A 200 -10.11 1.85 -5.22
CA ILE A 200 -10.60 0.95 -6.25
C ILE A 200 -11.27 -0.18 -5.50
N THR A 201 -12.57 -0.37 -5.71
CA THR A 201 -13.26 -1.54 -5.19
C THR A 201 -12.68 -2.72 -5.92
N HIS A 202 -11.85 -3.47 -5.23
CA HIS A 202 -11.07 -4.51 -5.82
C HIS A 202 -11.74 -5.87 -5.67
N CYS A 203 -11.76 -6.59 -6.77
CA CYS A 203 -11.78 -8.03 -6.81
C CYS A 203 -10.67 -8.48 -7.77
N CYS A 204 -10.43 -9.76 -7.84
CA CYS A 204 -9.45 -10.37 -8.72
C CYS A 204 -10.17 -11.29 -9.70
N HIS A 205 -9.89 -11.14 -11.01
CA HIS A 205 -10.48 -11.99 -12.05
C HIS A 205 -12.02 -11.95 -12.11
N GLY A 206 -12.62 -10.76 -11.99
CA GLY A 206 -14.07 -10.59 -11.88
C GLY A 206 -14.87 -11.07 -13.08
N LEU A 207 -14.28 -11.14 -14.27
CA LEU A 207 -14.99 -11.50 -15.49
C LEU A 207 -15.67 -12.87 -15.44
N HIS A 208 -15.12 -13.84 -14.72
CA HIS A 208 -15.73 -15.17 -14.60
C HIS A 208 -17.09 -15.16 -13.89
N TYR A 209 -17.32 -14.22 -12.98
CA TYR A 209 -18.62 -14.04 -12.32
C TYR A 209 -19.67 -13.52 -13.29
N PHE A 210 -19.26 -12.65 -14.22
CA PHE A 210 -20.18 -12.03 -15.16
C PHE A 210 -20.41 -12.85 -16.41
N SER A 211 -19.47 -13.70 -16.80
CA SER A 211 -19.56 -14.53 -18.01
C SER A 211 -20.37 -15.80 -17.85
N GLY A 212 -20.79 -16.16 -16.64
CA GLY A 212 -21.52 -17.40 -16.38
C GLY A 212 -20.73 -18.68 -16.67
N THR A 213 -19.45 -18.58 -16.99
CA THR A 213 -18.64 -19.74 -17.40
C THR A 213 -18.16 -20.60 -16.24
N GLY A 214 -18.41 -20.21 -15.01
CA GLY A 214 -18.27 -21.01 -13.79
C GLY A 214 -16.88 -21.55 -13.47
N GLY A 215 -15.83 -21.19 -14.21
CA GLY A 215 -14.49 -21.72 -14.02
C GLY A 215 -13.38 -20.81 -14.54
N ALA A 216 -12.25 -20.83 -13.84
CA ALA A 216 -11.05 -20.07 -14.18
C ALA A 216 -10.18 -20.73 -15.26
N ASP A 217 -10.58 -21.89 -15.78
CA ASP A 217 -9.71 -22.72 -16.62
C ASP A 217 -9.49 -22.18 -18.03
N LYS A 218 -10.36 -21.28 -18.51
CA LYS A 218 -10.29 -20.70 -19.85
C LYS A 218 -10.74 -19.24 -19.86
N GLN A 219 -10.21 -18.49 -20.80
CA GLN A 219 -10.73 -17.16 -21.13
C GLN A 219 -12.05 -17.31 -21.93
N ILE A 220 -12.92 -16.32 -21.81
CA ILE A 220 -14.13 -16.23 -22.63
C ILE A 220 -13.78 -16.04 -24.12
N CYS A 221 -14.76 -16.21 -24.98
CA CYS A 221 -14.65 -15.76 -26.37
C CYS A 221 -14.99 -14.27 -26.44
N TYR A 222 -13.96 -13.43 -26.56
CA TYR A 222 -14.11 -11.95 -26.58
C TYR A 222 -14.77 -11.40 -27.85
N THR A 223 -15.04 -12.24 -28.86
CA THR A 223 -15.68 -11.87 -30.11
C THR A 223 -17.06 -12.49 -30.27
N ASP A 224 -17.61 -13.09 -29.22
CA ASP A 224 -18.92 -13.70 -29.20
C ASP A 224 -19.91 -12.70 -28.59
N ASP A 225 -20.93 -12.32 -29.38
CA ASP A 225 -21.94 -11.35 -28.97
C ASP A 225 -22.87 -11.88 -27.87
N ASP A 226 -23.21 -13.17 -27.88
CA ASP A 226 -24.05 -13.77 -26.83
C ASP A 226 -23.35 -13.74 -25.48
N ILE A 227 -22.03 -14.01 -25.45
CA ILE A 227 -21.21 -13.89 -24.24
C ILE A 227 -21.08 -12.43 -23.82
N TYR A 228 -20.91 -11.51 -24.77
CA TYR A 228 -20.85 -10.09 -24.49
C TYR A 228 -22.14 -9.60 -23.80
N GLU A 229 -23.30 -9.90 -24.39
CA GLU A 229 -24.59 -9.50 -23.83
C GLU A 229 -24.83 -10.05 -22.43
N LEU A 230 -24.50 -11.33 -22.21
CA LEU A 230 -24.56 -11.94 -20.88
C LEU A 230 -23.67 -11.22 -19.87
N CYS A 231 -22.42 -10.92 -20.23
CA CYS A 231 -21.50 -10.19 -19.34
C CYS A 231 -22.01 -8.78 -19.04
N ARG A 232 -22.47 -8.05 -20.07
CA ARG A 232 -23.02 -6.70 -19.91
C ARG A 232 -24.19 -6.69 -18.93
N ASP A 233 -25.14 -7.60 -19.11
CA ASP A 233 -26.35 -7.64 -18.28
C ASP A 233 -26.01 -8.01 -16.83
N ASN A 234 -25.12 -8.98 -16.61
CA ASN A 234 -24.66 -9.33 -15.26
C ASN A 234 -23.85 -8.20 -14.60
N VAL A 235 -23.04 -7.45 -15.35
CA VAL A 235 -22.35 -6.26 -14.84
C VAL A 235 -23.35 -5.17 -14.47
N ARG A 236 -24.39 -4.96 -15.28
CA ARG A 236 -25.48 -4.01 -14.98
C ARG A 236 -26.18 -4.39 -13.69
N ASP A 237 -26.59 -5.65 -13.54
CA ASP A 237 -27.24 -6.14 -12.32
C ASP A 237 -26.35 -5.94 -11.08
N TYR A 238 -25.05 -6.17 -11.22
CA TYR A 238 -24.09 -5.91 -10.16
C TYR A 238 -24.02 -4.43 -9.79
N ILE A 239 -23.94 -3.53 -10.77
CA ILE A 239 -23.92 -2.07 -10.53
C ILE A 239 -25.19 -1.64 -9.80
N GLU A 240 -26.37 -2.08 -10.28
CA GLU A 240 -27.66 -1.76 -9.68
C GLU A 240 -27.76 -2.26 -8.22
N ALA A 241 -27.24 -3.45 -7.95
CA ALA A 241 -27.18 -3.97 -6.59
C ALA A 241 -26.28 -3.10 -5.65
N GLN A 242 -25.14 -2.59 -6.15
CA GLN A 242 -24.29 -1.68 -5.38
C GLN A 242 -25.00 -0.34 -5.08
N LEU A 243 -25.71 0.20 -6.07
CA LEU A 243 -26.48 1.43 -5.91
C LEU A 243 -27.68 1.24 -4.97
N ALA A 244 -28.38 0.11 -5.07
CA ALA A 244 -29.45 -0.26 -4.15
C ALA A 244 -28.98 -0.45 -2.71
N ALA A 245 -27.72 -0.85 -2.51
CA ALA A 245 -27.05 -0.91 -1.21
C ALA A 245 -26.61 0.47 -0.68
N GLY A 246 -26.90 1.56 -1.40
CA GLY A 246 -26.63 2.94 -0.99
C GLY A 246 -25.25 3.45 -1.38
N LYS A 247 -24.47 2.72 -2.16
CA LYS A 247 -23.18 3.21 -2.66
C LYS A 247 -23.36 4.29 -3.72
N VAL A 248 -22.45 5.23 -3.77
CA VAL A 248 -22.46 6.36 -4.71
C VAL A 248 -21.26 6.24 -5.65
N ILE A 249 -21.52 6.26 -6.96
CA ILE A 249 -20.46 6.27 -7.98
C ILE A 249 -19.57 7.51 -7.78
N GLY A 250 -18.26 7.30 -7.92
CA GLY A 250 -17.26 8.35 -7.73
C GLY A 250 -16.89 8.62 -6.26
N ARG A 251 -17.64 8.05 -5.30
CA ARG A 251 -17.34 8.17 -3.86
C ARG A 251 -17.01 6.84 -3.22
N ASP A 252 -17.98 5.91 -3.17
CA ASP A 252 -17.85 4.61 -2.51
C ASP A 252 -17.74 3.46 -3.51
N PHE A 253 -18.02 3.73 -4.77
CA PHE A 253 -18.01 2.79 -5.86
C PHE A 253 -17.36 3.42 -7.09
N LEU A 254 -16.10 3.06 -7.35
CA LEU A 254 -15.29 3.68 -8.39
C LEU A 254 -15.10 2.81 -9.61
N ALA A 255 -14.97 1.50 -9.43
CA ALA A 255 -14.66 0.60 -10.53
C ALA A 255 -15.34 -0.75 -10.40
N VAL A 256 -15.64 -1.37 -11.53
CA VAL A 256 -16.04 -2.78 -11.66
C VAL A 256 -14.86 -3.58 -12.16
N ASP A 257 -14.54 -4.67 -11.49
CA ASP A 257 -13.52 -5.59 -11.95
C ASP A 257 -14.08 -6.52 -13.02
N ILE A 258 -13.66 -6.29 -14.25
CA ILE A 258 -13.92 -7.17 -15.41
C ILE A 258 -12.62 -7.81 -15.89
N ALA A 259 -11.64 -7.94 -15.00
CA ALA A 259 -10.36 -8.55 -15.33
C ALA A 259 -10.54 -10.02 -15.72
N GLN A 260 -9.75 -10.42 -16.71
CA GLN A 260 -9.77 -11.75 -17.29
C GLN A 260 -9.44 -12.84 -16.27
N ASN A 261 -9.85 -14.07 -16.57
CA ASN A 261 -9.64 -15.25 -15.73
C ASN A 261 -8.14 -15.54 -15.52
N ASP A 262 -7.82 -16.25 -14.45
CA ASP A 262 -6.45 -16.61 -14.08
C ASP A 262 -5.88 -17.74 -14.93
N THR A 263 -5.76 -17.49 -16.24
CA THR A 263 -5.28 -18.47 -17.21
C THR A 263 -4.75 -17.80 -18.48
N SER A 264 -3.78 -18.43 -19.13
CA SER A 264 -3.30 -18.04 -20.45
C SER A 264 -4.03 -18.76 -21.62
N GLU A 265 -5.06 -19.54 -21.31
CA GLU A 265 -5.83 -20.31 -22.32
C GLU A 265 -6.90 -19.46 -23.01
N TYR A 266 -6.46 -18.64 -23.97
CA TYR A 266 -7.33 -17.77 -24.78
C TYR A 266 -8.10 -18.56 -25.85
N CYS A 267 -9.27 -18.01 -26.25
CA CYS A 267 -10.11 -18.56 -27.31
C CYS A 267 -9.33 -18.65 -28.63
N LYS A 268 -9.46 -19.80 -29.31
CA LYS A 268 -8.80 -20.09 -30.58
C LYS A 268 -9.76 -20.08 -31.80
N CYS A 269 -10.96 -19.48 -31.66
CA CYS A 269 -11.84 -19.31 -32.79
C CYS A 269 -11.25 -18.38 -33.84
N GLN A 270 -11.75 -18.46 -35.06
CA GLN A 270 -11.21 -17.72 -36.21
C GLN A 270 -11.24 -16.22 -35.98
N GLU A 271 -12.30 -15.69 -35.36
CA GLU A 271 -12.46 -14.25 -35.13
C GLU A 271 -11.52 -13.75 -34.03
N CYS A 272 -11.39 -14.44 -32.91
CA CYS A 272 -10.40 -14.09 -31.88
C CYS A 272 -8.97 -14.11 -32.45
N MET A 273 -8.63 -15.15 -33.22
CA MET A 273 -7.30 -15.26 -33.82
C MET A 273 -6.98 -14.14 -34.83
N LYS A 274 -7.99 -13.65 -35.59
CA LYS A 274 -7.83 -12.47 -36.44
C LYS A 274 -7.51 -11.22 -35.62
N VAL A 275 -8.22 -11.02 -34.52
CA VAL A 275 -7.98 -9.88 -33.61
C VAL A 275 -6.59 -9.98 -33.00
N PHE A 276 -6.22 -11.11 -32.43
CA PHE A 276 -4.90 -11.31 -31.81
C PHE A 276 -3.76 -11.04 -32.79
N SER A 277 -3.88 -11.56 -34.03
CA SER A 277 -2.88 -11.31 -35.07
C SER A 277 -2.81 -9.84 -35.50
N ALA A 278 -3.95 -9.15 -35.59
CA ALA A 278 -3.99 -7.74 -35.96
C ALA A 278 -3.45 -6.81 -34.88
N GLU A 279 -3.59 -7.18 -33.64
CA GLU A 279 -3.18 -6.40 -32.45
C GLU A 279 -1.80 -6.79 -31.90
N GLY A 280 -1.20 -7.86 -32.42
CA GLY A 280 0.10 -8.37 -31.96
C GLY A 280 0.08 -8.97 -30.54
N SER A 281 -1.08 -9.01 -29.89
CA SER A 281 -1.31 -9.50 -28.53
C SER A 281 -2.77 -9.89 -28.33
N ASN A 282 -3.04 -10.78 -27.36
CA ASN A 282 -4.40 -11.09 -26.93
C ASN A 282 -5.10 -9.88 -26.28
N SER A 283 -4.32 -8.93 -25.76
CA SER A 283 -4.82 -7.72 -25.12
C SER A 283 -5.77 -6.90 -26.00
N GLY A 284 -5.60 -6.93 -27.33
CA GLY A 284 -6.49 -6.22 -28.24
C GLY A 284 -7.94 -6.66 -28.17
N ALA A 285 -8.21 -7.95 -28.02
CA ALA A 285 -9.57 -8.44 -27.88
C ALA A 285 -10.17 -8.09 -26.50
N VAL A 286 -9.37 -8.17 -25.44
CA VAL A 286 -9.77 -7.77 -24.10
C VAL A 286 -10.12 -6.27 -24.07
N VAL A 287 -9.28 -5.42 -24.64
CA VAL A 287 -9.51 -3.97 -24.69
C VAL A 287 -10.74 -3.62 -25.52
N ARG A 288 -10.96 -4.28 -26.68
CA ARG A 288 -12.17 -4.06 -27.49
C ARG A 288 -13.44 -4.41 -26.72
N PHE A 289 -13.45 -5.54 -26.05
CA PHE A 289 -14.55 -5.97 -25.20
C PHE A 289 -14.82 -4.97 -24.07
N ALA A 290 -13.77 -4.58 -23.35
CA ALA A 290 -13.85 -3.65 -22.23
C ALA A 290 -14.32 -2.26 -22.68
N ASN A 291 -13.80 -1.74 -23.81
CA ASN A 291 -14.24 -0.46 -24.37
C ASN A 291 -15.73 -0.47 -24.70
N ARG A 292 -16.19 -1.49 -25.43
CA ARG A 292 -17.61 -1.63 -25.79
C ARG A 292 -18.50 -1.66 -24.54
N LEU A 293 -18.11 -2.43 -23.54
CA LEU A 293 -18.86 -2.58 -22.29
C LEU A 293 -18.88 -1.30 -21.49
N SER A 294 -17.74 -0.63 -21.33
CA SER A 294 -17.65 0.62 -20.57
C SER A 294 -18.38 1.77 -21.25
N GLU A 295 -18.31 1.90 -22.57
CA GLU A 295 -19.04 2.91 -23.33
C GLU A 295 -20.55 2.75 -23.15
N GLU A 296 -21.07 1.51 -23.32
CA GLU A 296 -22.49 1.24 -23.20
C GLU A 296 -23.01 1.45 -21.76
N LEU A 297 -22.27 0.97 -20.75
CA LEU A 297 -22.71 1.11 -19.36
C LEU A 297 -22.52 2.51 -18.77
N ASN A 298 -21.55 3.29 -19.24
CA ASN A 298 -21.39 4.67 -18.78
C ASN A 298 -22.45 5.64 -19.32
N GLU A 299 -23.25 5.26 -20.32
CA GLU A 299 -24.47 6.01 -20.68
C GLU A 299 -25.45 6.07 -19.50
N ASP A 300 -25.60 4.96 -18.76
CA ASP A 300 -26.50 4.83 -17.61
C ASP A 300 -25.82 5.13 -16.27
N TYR A 301 -24.53 4.85 -16.16
CA TYR A 301 -23.73 4.92 -14.91
C TYR A 301 -22.46 5.76 -15.08
N PRO A 302 -22.58 7.07 -15.36
CA PRO A 302 -21.45 7.94 -15.69
C PRO A 302 -20.43 8.03 -14.55
N GLY A 303 -19.15 7.97 -14.91
CA GLY A 303 -18.03 8.10 -13.97
C GLY A 303 -17.58 6.81 -13.32
N LEU A 304 -18.11 5.67 -13.78
CA LEU A 304 -17.64 4.36 -13.34
C LEU A 304 -16.50 3.87 -14.22
N TYR A 305 -15.47 3.30 -13.60
CA TYR A 305 -14.34 2.68 -14.28
C TYR A 305 -14.47 1.18 -14.35
N TYR A 306 -13.73 0.55 -15.30
CA TYR A 306 -13.73 -0.89 -15.53
C TYR A 306 -12.28 -1.39 -15.55
N GLN A 307 -11.96 -2.28 -14.61
CA GLN A 307 -10.61 -2.79 -14.46
C GLN A 307 -10.38 -4.01 -15.34
N ILE A 308 -9.28 -3.99 -16.10
CA ILE A 308 -8.72 -5.15 -16.80
C ILE A 308 -7.30 -5.42 -16.33
N PHE A 309 -6.79 -6.63 -16.55
CA PHE A 309 -5.40 -6.97 -16.26
C PHE A 309 -4.53 -6.98 -17.51
N ALA A 310 -3.30 -6.49 -17.37
CA ALA A 310 -2.19 -6.80 -18.26
C ALA A 310 -1.41 -7.98 -17.65
N TYR A 311 -1.86 -9.20 -17.91
CA TYR A 311 -1.46 -10.43 -17.21
C TYR A 311 -1.68 -11.66 -18.08
N ALA A 312 -0.91 -12.74 -17.89
CA ALA A 312 -1.17 -14.07 -18.44
C ALA A 312 -1.54 -14.08 -19.95
N GLY A 313 -0.68 -13.52 -20.79
CA GLY A 313 -0.89 -13.47 -22.24
C GLY A 313 -1.41 -12.12 -22.78
N THR A 314 -1.69 -11.16 -21.90
CA THR A 314 -2.01 -9.76 -22.24
C THR A 314 -0.98 -8.78 -21.67
N ASN A 315 0.22 -9.26 -21.33
CA ASN A 315 1.27 -8.41 -20.76
C ASN A 315 1.64 -7.23 -21.67
N ALA A 316 1.75 -7.44 -22.99
CA ALA A 316 2.00 -6.36 -23.93
C ALA A 316 0.70 -5.64 -24.33
N ALA A 317 0.76 -4.32 -24.43
CA ALA A 317 -0.35 -3.53 -24.94
C ALA A 317 -0.69 -3.87 -26.41
N PRO A 318 -1.94 -3.67 -26.83
CA PRO A 318 -2.34 -3.87 -28.22
C PRO A 318 -1.71 -2.83 -29.15
N LEU A 319 -1.46 -3.21 -30.40
CA LEU A 319 -0.82 -2.33 -31.38
C LEU A 319 -1.74 -1.24 -31.90
N LYS A 320 -3.06 -1.47 -31.96
CA LYS A 320 -4.00 -0.58 -32.64
C LYS A 320 -5.11 -0.06 -31.73
N THR A 321 -5.72 -0.95 -30.96
CA THR A 321 -6.83 -0.60 -30.08
C THR A 321 -6.30 0.01 -28.79
N LYS A 322 -6.77 1.22 -28.44
CA LYS A 322 -6.43 1.86 -27.18
C LYS A 322 -7.56 1.66 -26.17
N PRO A 323 -7.24 1.47 -24.88
CA PRO A 323 -8.24 1.61 -23.84
C PRO A 323 -8.86 3.01 -23.90
N ASN A 324 -10.18 3.10 -23.71
CA ASN A 324 -10.83 4.40 -23.52
C ASN A 324 -10.59 4.94 -22.08
N GLU A 325 -11.05 6.13 -21.80
CA GLU A 325 -10.84 6.84 -20.54
C GLU A 325 -11.45 6.14 -19.31
N PHE A 326 -12.40 5.22 -19.51
CA PHE A 326 -13.05 4.47 -18.44
C PHE A 326 -12.34 3.15 -18.09
N ILE A 327 -11.31 2.78 -18.83
CA ILE A 327 -10.60 1.52 -18.59
C ILE A 327 -9.39 1.74 -17.69
N HIS A 328 -9.37 1.07 -16.54
CA HIS A 328 -8.20 0.93 -15.69
C HIS A 328 -7.42 -0.33 -16.06
N VAL A 329 -6.19 -0.16 -16.47
CA VAL A 329 -5.28 -1.28 -16.77
C VAL A 329 -4.42 -1.55 -15.56
N THR A 330 -4.57 -2.72 -14.94
CA THR A 330 -3.69 -3.16 -13.87
C THR A 330 -2.63 -4.11 -14.45
N PHE A 331 -1.41 -3.64 -14.52
CA PHE A 331 -0.27 -4.41 -14.97
C PHE A 331 0.24 -5.30 -13.85
N CYS A 332 0.18 -6.61 -14.05
CA CYS A 332 0.61 -7.59 -13.07
C CYS A 332 2.07 -8.01 -13.34
N SER A 333 2.94 -7.72 -12.38
CA SER A 333 4.38 -8.01 -12.49
C SER A 333 4.74 -9.39 -11.90
N ASP A 334 3.92 -10.39 -12.17
CA ASP A 334 3.92 -11.71 -11.53
C ASP A 334 5.23 -12.49 -11.59
N MET A 335 5.99 -12.31 -12.66
CA MET A 335 7.24 -13.04 -12.91
C MET A 335 8.44 -12.12 -13.14
N ASN A 336 8.38 -10.87 -12.67
CA ASN A 336 9.54 -9.99 -12.72
C ASN A 336 10.64 -10.47 -11.77
N CYS A 337 11.88 -10.11 -12.05
CA CYS A 337 12.97 -10.33 -11.14
C CYS A 337 12.94 -9.30 -10.01
N SER A 338 12.98 -9.76 -8.80
CA SER A 338 12.93 -8.95 -7.60
C SER A 338 14.29 -8.55 -7.04
N ASN A 339 15.34 -9.23 -7.48
CA ASN A 339 16.71 -8.93 -7.02
C ASN A 339 17.35 -7.77 -7.76
N HIS A 340 16.77 -7.34 -8.89
CA HIS A 340 17.28 -6.28 -9.74
C HIS A 340 16.19 -5.24 -9.99
N VAL A 341 16.60 -4.02 -10.27
CA VAL A 341 15.67 -2.93 -10.55
C VAL A 341 14.71 -3.26 -11.69
N PHE A 342 13.50 -2.79 -11.56
CA PHE A 342 12.39 -3.12 -12.47
C PHE A 342 12.63 -2.61 -13.89
N ASP A 343 13.38 -1.51 -14.07
CA ASP A 343 13.72 -0.94 -15.40
C ASP A 343 14.53 -1.89 -16.28
N GLY A 344 15.02 -2.99 -15.71
CA GLY A 344 15.80 -4.02 -16.41
C GLY A 344 17.25 -3.65 -16.71
N SER A 345 17.74 -2.52 -16.24
CA SER A 345 19.13 -2.07 -16.50
C SER A 345 20.17 -3.00 -15.88
N GLU A 346 19.86 -3.64 -14.78
CA GLU A 346 20.76 -4.55 -14.05
C GLU A 346 20.43 -6.04 -14.23
N CYS A 347 19.28 -6.35 -14.84
CA CYS A 347 18.82 -7.72 -15.01
C CYS A 347 19.52 -8.41 -16.21
N ASN A 348 20.71 -8.93 -15.99
CA ASN A 348 21.55 -9.54 -17.03
C ASN A 348 21.31 -11.04 -17.26
N GLY A 349 20.53 -11.68 -16.39
CA GLY A 349 20.24 -13.11 -16.47
C GLY A 349 18.84 -13.39 -16.98
N LYS A 350 18.68 -14.46 -17.74
CA LYS A 350 17.36 -15.00 -18.04
C LYS A 350 16.87 -15.81 -16.82
N SER A 351 15.61 -15.61 -16.46
CA SER A 351 14.96 -16.54 -15.54
C SER A 351 15.12 -17.98 -16.05
N THR A 352 15.44 -18.88 -15.17
CA THR A 352 15.45 -20.31 -15.49
C THR A 352 14.04 -20.84 -15.77
N TYR A 353 13.01 -20.10 -15.32
CA TYR A 353 11.63 -20.52 -15.42
C TYR A 353 10.96 -20.11 -16.75
N ASN A 354 11.02 -18.84 -17.15
CA ASN A 354 10.25 -18.35 -18.28
C ASN A 354 11.07 -17.59 -19.34
N GLN A 355 12.39 -17.54 -19.19
CA GLN A 355 13.31 -16.81 -20.10
C GLN A 355 13.06 -15.29 -20.17
N LEU A 356 12.21 -14.72 -19.31
CA LEU A 356 11.92 -13.29 -19.25
C LEU A 356 12.88 -12.57 -18.30
N THR A 357 12.99 -11.29 -18.47
CA THR A 357 13.81 -10.39 -17.65
C THR A 357 12.98 -9.16 -17.27
N ASN A 358 13.43 -8.36 -16.30
CA ASN A 358 12.79 -7.09 -16.00
C ASN A 358 12.68 -6.18 -17.21
N LYS A 359 13.62 -6.25 -18.15
CA LYS A 359 13.54 -5.51 -19.40
C LYS A 359 12.29 -5.84 -20.23
N ASN A 360 11.83 -7.08 -20.18
CA ASN A 360 10.57 -7.46 -20.84
C ASN A 360 9.38 -6.81 -20.13
N TYR A 361 9.34 -6.92 -18.79
CA TYR A 361 8.25 -6.34 -17.97
C TYR A 361 8.22 -4.82 -18.09
N ALA A 362 9.35 -4.14 -17.99
CA ALA A 362 9.47 -2.70 -18.19
C ALA A 362 8.95 -2.27 -19.57
N SER A 363 9.40 -2.95 -20.64
CA SER A 363 8.94 -2.67 -22.01
C SER A 363 7.43 -2.86 -22.19
N TRP A 364 6.85 -3.88 -21.56
CA TRP A 364 5.41 -4.10 -21.61
C TRP A 364 4.64 -3.04 -20.82
N LEU A 365 5.07 -2.73 -19.60
CA LEU A 365 4.46 -1.68 -18.78
C LEU A 365 4.49 -0.33 -19.50
N GLU A 366 5.65 0.07 -20.04
CA GLU A 366 5.78 1.28 -20.86
C GLU A 366 4.88 1.27 -22.09
N SER A 367 4.66 0.07 -22.70
CA SER A 367 3.75 -0.02 -23.84
C SER A 367 2.31 0.31 -23.46
N TRP A 368 1.87 -0.08 -22.25
CA TRP A 368 0.58 0.28 -21.72
C TRP A 368 0.48 1.77 -21.35
N CYS A 369 1.50 2.34 -20.73
CA CYS A 369 1.54 3.78 -20.41
C CYS A 369 1.51 4.66 -21.67
N ARG A 370 1.96 4.14 -22.82
CA ARG A 370 1.86 4.87 -24.12
C ARG A 370 0.44 4.88 -24.72
N VAL A 371 -0.41 3.95 -24.35
CA VAL A 371 -1.75 3.79 -24.95
C VAL A 371 -2.91 4.08 -24.00
N SER A 372 -2.63 4.19 -22.70
CA SER A 372 -3.60 4.50 -21.65
C SER A 372 -3.03 5.48 -20.65
N GLU A 373 -3.88 6.38 -20.14
CA GLU A 373 -3.56 7.29 -19.03
C GLU A 373 -3.92 6.71 -17.66
N ASN A 374 -4.60 5.54 -17.63
CA ASN A 374 -5.09 4.89 -16.43
C ASN A 374 -4.39 3.53 -16.23
N VAL A 375 -3.10 3.56 -15.94
CA VAL A 375 -2.27 2.37 -15.72
C VAL A 375 -1.87 2.26 -14.25
N TYR A 376 -2.11 1.10 -13.68
CA TYR A 376 -1.78 0.73 -12.31
C TYR A 376 -0.84 -0.47 -12.31
N VAL A 377 -0.10 -0.68 -11.23
CA VAL A 377 0.79 -1.83 -11.08
C VAL A 377 0.29 -2.71 -9.94
N TRP A 378 0.08 -3.98 -10.21
CA TRP A 378 0.01 -5.01 -9.20
C TRP A 378 1.43 -5.53 -8.97
N PHE A 379 2.03 -5.12 -7.88
CA PHE A 379 3.38 -5.49 -7.52
C PHE A 379 3.36 -6.66 -6.53
N TYR A 380 4.06 -7.73 -6.90
CA TYR A 380 4.13 -8.94 -6.09
C TYR A 380 5.33 -8.84 -5.13
N ALA A 381 5.07 -8.38 -3.93
CA ALA A 381 6.03 -8.43 -2.83
C ALA A 381 5.84 -9.72 -2.00
N LEU A 382 5.47 -10.80 -2.68
CA LEU A 382 5.21 -12.09 -2.06
C LEU A 382 6.46 -12.92 -1.99
N ASP A 383 6.57 -13.69 -0.92
CA ASP A 383 7.37 -14.89 -0.88
C ASP A 383 6.50 -16.07 -0.39
N GLY A 384 6.38 -17.09 -1.21
CA GLY A 384 5.56 -18.28 -0.92
C GLY A 384 6.06 -19.16 0.21
N ALA A 385 7.15 -18.80 0.91
CA ALA A 385 7.80 -19.68 1.86
C ALA A 385 8.33 -19.00 3.12
N LEU A 386 7.67 -17.97 3.64
CA LEU A 386 8.10 -17.24 4.85
C LEU A 386 9.49 -16.57 4.73
N GLN A 387 10.05 -16.52 3.54
CA GLN A 387 11.33 -15.88 3.31
C GLN A 387 11.15 -14.40 2.99
N GLN A 388 12.06 -13.64 3.50
CA GLN A 388 12.10 -12.21 3.27
C GLN A 388 12.54 -11.93 1.84
N TYR A 389 11.66 -11.27 1.17
CA TYR A 389 11.84 -10.75 -0.14
C TYR A 389 12.32 -9.32 -0.02
N THR A 390 13.57 -9.09 -0.30
CA THR A 390 14.07 -7.76 -0.09
C THR A 390 14.49 -7.10 -1.37
N THR A 391 14.00 -5.88 -1.52
CA THR A 391 14.40 -4.97 -2.56
C THR A 391 14.46 -3.55 -2.00
N ILE A 392 14.86 -3.38 -0.75
CA ILE A 392 14.89 -2.03 -0.14
C ILE A 392 15.79 -1.11 -0.97
N ASP A 393 16.96 -1.57 -1.37
CA ASP A 393 17.87 -0.80 -2.22
C ASP A 393 17.27 -0.48 -3.60
N ASN A 394 16.40 -1.37 -4.12
CA ASN A 394 15.75 -1.14 -5.42
C ASN A 394 14.52 -0.22 -5.30
N MET A 395 13.84 -0.17 -4.15
CA MET A 395 12.60 0.60 -3.97
C MET A 395 12.73 2.06 -4.39
N TYR A 396 13.85 2.70 -4.05
CA TYR A 396 14.11 4.08 -4.44
C TYR A 396 14.06 4.29 -5.96
N ARG A 397 14.64 3.37 -6.72
CA ARG A 397 14.70 3.43 -8.19
C ARG A 397 13.40 2.97 -8.82
N ASP A 398 12.83 1.87 -8.34
CA ASP A 398 11.64 1.25 -8.91
C ASP A 398 10.41 2.15 -8.80
N PHE A 399 10.15 2.75 -7.63
CA PHE A 399 8.99 3.62 -7.47
C PHE A 399 9.12 4.94 -8.21
N ARG A 400 10.31 5.48 -8.31
CA ARG A 400 10.57 6.65 -9.16
C ARG A 400 10.39 6.31 -10.63
N TYR A 401 10.88 5.17 -11.08
CA TYR A 401 10.64 4.69 -12.43
C TYR A 401 9.14 4.57 -12.72
N PHE A 402 8.35 3.96 -11.86
CA PHE A 402 6.90 3.85 -12.01
C PHE A 402 6.23 5.23 -12.11
N ARG A 403 6.59 6.16 -11.25
CA ARG A 403 6.12 7.54 -11.35
C ARG A 403 6.49 8.19 -12.67
N ASP A 404 7.75 8.07 -13.08
CA ASP A 404 8.29 8.78 -14.25
C ASP A 404 7.71 8.27 -15.58
N ILE A 405 7.32 7.01 -15.66
CA ILE A 405 6.60 6.47 -16.81
C ILE A 405 5.09 6.72 -16.78
N GLY A 406 4.58 7.33 -15.70
CA GLY A 406 3.20 7.83 -15.60
C GLY A 406 2.17 6.82 -15.10
N ILE A 407 2.56 5.85 -14.25
CA ILE A 407 1.54 5.02 -13.58
C ILE A 407 0.75 5.83 -12.56
N ASN A 408 -0.53 5.46 -12.38
CA ASN A 408 -1.46 6.18 -11.51
C ASN A 408 -1.48 5.66 -10.09
N GLY A 409 -1.09 4.42 -9.89
CA GLY A 409 -1.13 3.82 -8.57
C GLY A 409 -0.64 2.39 -8.53
N MET A 410 -0.68 1.82 -7.34
CA MET A 410 -0.11 0.52 -7.07
C MET A 410 -0.95 -0.28 -6.10
N PHE A 411 -1.07 -1.56 -6.36
CA PHE A 411 -1.46 -2.59 -5.42
C PHE A 411 -0.21 -3.39 -5.02
N TRP A 412 0.17 -3.29 -3.75
CA TRP A 412 1.33 -3.98 -3.19
C TRP A 412 0.85 -5.26 -2.52
N GLN A 413 0.95 -6.37 -3.22
CA GLN A 413 0.59 -7.67 -2.67
C GLN A 413 1.71 -8.21 -1.80
N CYS A 414 1.44 -8.41 -0.52
CA CYS A 414 2.32 -9.09 0.42
C CYS A 414 1.58 -10.27 1.06
N GLN A 415 2.33 -11.25 1.54
CA GLN A 415 1.75 -12.52 1.96
C GLN A 415 1.67 -12.70 3.48
N PHE A 416 2.47 -11.98 4.24
CA PHE A 416 2.57 -12.13 5.68
C PHE A 416 2.55 -10.80 6.41
N ASP A 417 1.82 -10.77 7.51
CA ASP A 417 1.53 -9.58 8.31
C ASP A 417 2.77 -9.09 9.09
N GLY A 418 3.71 -8.49 8.38
CA GLY A 418 4.73 -7.67 9.02
C GLY A 418 5.82 -8.38 9.76
N LEU A 419 6.15 -9.57 9.36
CA LEU A 419 7.36 -10.21 9.85
C LEU A 419 8.60 -9.69 9.14
N GLY A 420 9.65 -9.47 9.91
CA GLY A 420 10.97 -9.15 9.40
C GLY A 420 11.03 -7.88 8.54
N ILE A 421 11.73 -8.00 7.43
CA ILE A 421 12.05 -6.86 6.56
C ILE A 421 10.84 -6.28 5.85
N GLN A 422 9.79 -7.06 5.62
CA GLN A 422 8.56 -6.58 4.98
C GLN A 422 7.90 -5.46 5.79
N ARG A 423 7.95 -5.54 7.11
CA ARG A 423 7.47 -4.48 7.99
C ARG A 423 8.15 -3.14 7.68
N VAL A 424 9.46 -3.17 7.52
CA VAL A 424 10.26 -1.99 7.17
C VAL A 424 9.93 -1.50 5.75
N GLN A 425 9.80 -2.41 4.79
CA GLN A 425 9.44 -2.08 3.40
C GLN A 425 8.07 -1.40 3.32
N HIS A 426 7.07 -1.91 4.04
CA HIS A 426 5.74 -1.31 4.05
C HIS A 426 5.74 0.09 4.67
N GLN A 427 6.42 0.27 5.79
CA GLN A 427 6.54 1.58 6.42
C GLN A 427 7.30 2.56 5.52
N LEU A 428 8.38 2.09 4.89
CA LEU A 428 9.16 2.89 3.96
C LEU A 428 8.32 3.31 2.74
N LEU A 429 7.55 2.41 2.16
CA LEU A 429 6.66 2.72 1.04
C LEU A 429 5.57 3.72 1.46
N ALA A 430 4.95 3.52 2.62
CA ALA A 430 3.92 4.41 3.15
C ALA A 430 4.42 5.85 3.32
N GLU A 431 5.68 6.04 3.69
CA GLU A 431 6.30 7.34 3.82
C GLU A 431 6.82 7.91 2.48
N PHE A 432 7.52 7.10 1.69
CA PHE A 432 8.19 7.53 0.45
C PHE A 432 7.22 8.01 -0.62
N GLN A 433 6.03 7.44 -0.69
CA GLN A 433 5.01 7.82 -1.66
C GLN A 433 4.51 9.27 -1.54
N TRP A 434 4.68 9.90 -0.38
CA TRP A 434 4.30 11.31 -0.19
C TRP A 434 5.27 12.28 -0.84
N ASN A 435 6.54 11.88 -0.97
CA ASN A 435 7.54 12.66 -1.68
C ASN A 435 8.62 11.74 -2.27
N MET A 436 8.55 11.48 -3.56
CA MET A 436 9.55 10.70 -4.30
C MET A 436 10.66 11.57 -4.90
N ASP A 437 10.60 12.89 -4.75
CA ASP A 437 11.62 13.83 -5.24
C ASP A 437 12.73 14.09 -4.22
N ILE A 438 12.92 13.20 -3.29
CA ILE A 438 14.03 13.22 -2.34
C ILE A 438 15.29 12.60 -2.96
N SER A 439 16.45 12.99 -2.46
CA SER A 439 17.71 12.37 -2.85
C SER A 439 17.83 10.94 -2.32
N GLU A 440 18.75 10.15 -2.86
CA GLU A 440 19.05 8.82 -2.33
C GLU A 440 19.55 8.89 -0.87
N GLY A 441 20.29 9.94 -0.51
CA GLY A 441 20.70 10.18 0.86
C GLY A 441 19.53 10.49 1.80
N ASP A 442 18.52 11.24 1.33
CA ASP A 442 17.31 11.50 2.12
C ASP A 442 16.43 10.23 2.24
N PHE A 443 16.42 9.39 1.21
CA PHE A 443 15.75 8.10 1.28
C PHE A 443 16.42 7.16 2.30
N GLU A 444 17.76 7.11 2.31
CA GLU A 444 18.51 6.37 3.35
C GLU A 444 18.24 6.96 4.75
N TYR A 445 18.16 8.28 4.87
CA TYR A 445 17.79 8.93 6.13
C TYR A 445 16.38 8.53 6.58
N LEU A 446 15.41 8.49 5.66
CA LEU A 446 14.04 8.04 5.93
C LEU A 446 14.02 6.58 6.43
N LEU A 447 14.76 5.69 5.78
CA LEU A 447 14.92 4.30 6.22
C LEU A 447 15.51 4.23 7.63
N CYS A 448 16.58 4.95 7.89
CA CYS A 448 17.20 4.98 9.21
C CYS A 448 16.28 5.56 10.31
N ASP A 449 15.45 6.56 9.98
CA ASP A 449 14.46 7.11 10.90
C ASP A 449 13.38 6.07 11.25
N ILE A 450 12.90 5.33 10.28
CA ILE A 450 11.97 4.21 10.50
C ILE A 450 12.62 3.15 11.40
N LEU A 451 13.84 2.73 11.11
CA LEU A 451 14.52 1.72 11.90
C LEU A 451 14.76 2.17 13.35
N LYS A 452 15.06 3.46 13.59
CA LYS A 452 15.17 4.02 14.95
C LYS A 452 13.85 3.93 15.71
N LYS A 453 12.75 4.24 15.06
CA LYS A 453 11.41 4.14 15.67
C LYS A 453 11.04 2.69 15.98
N GLU A 454 11.36 1.77 15.08
CA GLU A 454 11.06 0.35 15.25
C GLU A 454 11.92 -0.33 16.32
N PHE A 455 13.23 -0.02 16.37
CA PHE A 455 14.24 -0.82 17.09
C PHE A 455 15.05 -0.04 18.13
N GLY A 456 14.76 1.24 18.34
CA GLY A 456 15.51 2.08 19.28
C GLY A 456 16.99 2.11 18.96
N SER A 457 17.83 2.07 19.98
CA SER A 457 19.32 2.07 19.85
C SER A 457 19.88 0.85 19.10
N GLY A 458 19.07 -0.18 18.88
CA GLY A 458 19.42 -1.36 18.07
C GLY A 458 19.34 -1.15 16.55
N TRP A 459 18.79 -0.01 16.09
CA TRP A 459 18.50 0.29 14.70
C TRP A 459 19.69 0.09 13.73
N SER A 460 20.89 0.46 14.16
CA SER A 460 22.08 0.37 13.31
C SER A 460 22.48 -1.05 12.99
N SER A 461 22.25 -1.97 13.91
CA SER A 461 22.51 -3.39 13.71
C SER A 461 21.50 -4.03 12.74
N VAL A 462 20.23 -3.63 12.81
CA VAL A 462 19.22 -4.02 11.82
C VAL A 462 19.56 -3.44 10.45
N ARG A 463 20.03 -2.17 10.37
CA ARG A 463 20.43 -1.57 9.08
C ARG A 463 21.61 -2.31 8.44
N GLU A 464 22.59 -2.70 9.23
CA GLU A 464 23.73 -3.46 8.71
C GLU A 464 23.30 -4.87 8.26
N TYR A 465 22.42 -5.54 9.02
CA TYR A 465 21.81 -6.79 8.62
C TYR A 465 21.10 -6.66 7.27
N ILE A 466 20.27 -5.64 7.07
CA ILE A 466 19.56 -5.38 5.81
C ILE A 466 20.55 -5.22 4.64
N LYS A 467 21.65 -4.47 4.84
CA LYS A 467 22.70 -4.33 3.81
C LYS A 467 23.32 -5.66 3.42
N MET A 468 23.66 -6.47 4.41
CA MET A 468 24.23 -7.79 4.17
C MET A 468 23.25 -8.69 3.42
N TRP A 469 21.98 -8.63 3.80
CA TRP A 469 20.92 -9.36 3.12
C TRP A 469 20.77 -8.91 1.65
N ASP A 470 20.64 -7.62 1.41
CA ASP A 470 20.53 -7.06 0.06
C ASP A 470 21.76 -7.42 -0.80
N GLU A 471 22.96 -7.37 -0.24
CA GLU A 471 24.19 -7.81 -0.92
C GLU A 471 24.14 -9.30 -1.29
N SER A 472 23.65 -10.15 -0.42
CA SER A 472 23.44 -11.57 -0.69
C SER A 472 22.46 -11.78 -1.86
N GLN A 473 21.36 -11.04 -1.88
CA GLN A 473 20.34 -11.12 -2.93
C GLN A 473 20.88 -10.65 -4.30
N LYS A 474 21.66 -9.57 -4.33
CA LYS A 474 22.26 -9.03 -5.56
C LYS A 474 23.31 -9.97 -6.20
N ARG A 475 23.89 -10.87 -5.43
CA ARG A 475 24.88 -11.85 -5.93
C ARG A 475 24.25 -12.99 -6.69
N ILE A 476 22.98 -13.30 -6.45
CA ILE A 476 22.29 -14.35 -7.18
C ILE A 476 21.83 -13.86 -8.55
N LYS A 477 21.50 -14.81 -9.42
CA LYS A 477 20.87 -14.54 -10.72
C LYS A 477 19.43 -14.07 -10.52
N CYS A 478 18.75 -13.74 -11.59
CA CYS A 478 17.35 -13.30 -11.53
C CYS A 478 16.48 -14.30 -10.76
N TRP A 479 15.67 -13.76 -9.86
CA TRP A 479 14.74 -14.52 -9.05
C TRP A 479 13.31 -13.99 -9.19
N HIS A 480 12.31 -14.89 -9.20
CA HIS A 480 10.91 -14.58 -9.45
C HIS A 480 10.04 -15.13 -8.32
N CYS A 481 9.07 -14.35 -7.86
CA CYS A 481 8.26 -14.63 -6.67
C CYS A 481 7.51 -15.98 -6.75
N TRP A 482 6.95 -16.34 -7.88
CA TRP A 482 6.22 -17.62 -8.05
C TRP A 482 7.12 -18.85 -8.24
N GLY A 483 8.39 -18.65 -8.49
CA GLY A 483 9.37 -19.75 -8.57
C GLY A 483 9.62 -20.44 -7.23
N GLY A 484 9.26 -19.79 -6.12
CA GLY A 484 9.57 -20.21 -4.78
C GLY A 484 9.07 -21.59 -4.35
N TRP A 485 7.96 -22.05 -4.88
CA TRP A 485 7.38 -23.35 -4.54
C TRP A 485 8.15 -24.56 -5.13
N ASN A 486 8.92 -24.34 -6.18
CA ASN A 486 9.58 -25.41 -6.96
C ASN A 486 11.10 -25.32 -6.99
N TYR A 487 11.71 -24.32 -6.35
CA TYR A 487 13.16 -24.15 -6.36
C TYR A 487 13.78 -24.58 -5.03
N PRO A 488 14.98 -25.20 -5.10
CA PRO A 488 15.77 -25.45 -3.90
C PRO A 488 16.08 -24.14 -3.17
N TRP A 489 16.08 -24.18 -1.87
CA TRP A 489 16.38 -23.05 -0.99
C TRP A 489 17.71 -22.34 -1.31
N ASP A 490 18.69 -23.12 -1.81
CA ASP A 490 20.03 -22.69 -2.19
C ASP A 490 20.09 -21.77 -3.42
N THR A 491 19.00 -21.58 -4.14
CA THR A 491 18.95 -20.68 -5.31
C THR A 491 18.39 -19.30 -5.01
N ARG A 492 17.93 -19.04 -3.81
CA ARG A 492 17.26 -17.79 -3.40
C ARG A 492 18.20 -16.74 -2.84
N TYR A 493 19.38 -17.15 -2.41
CA TYR A 493 20.46 -16.31 -1.90
C TYR A 493 21.80 -16.91 -2.31
N ASP A 494 22.86 -16.12 -2.27
CA ASP A 494 24.20 -16.64 -2.43
C ASP A 494 24.57 -17.48 -1.19
N GLY A 495 24.39 -18.80 -1.27
CA GLY A 495 24.63 -19.71 -0.17
C GLY A 495 26.03 -19.58 0.41
N ASN A 496 27.05 -19.35 -0.43
CA ASN A 496 28.41 -19.15 0.07
C ASN A 496 28.53 -17.85 0.87
N TYR A 497 27.93 -16.76 0.39
CA TYR A 497 27.94 -15.50 1.13
C TYR A 497 27.19 -15.64 2.45
N TYR A 498 26.04 -16.28 2.45
CA TYR A 498 25.24 -16.51 3.63
C TYR A 498 25.96 -17.36 4.66
N ASP A 499 26.55 -18.49 4.25
CA ASP A 499 27.30 -19.38 5.13
C ASP A 499 28.51 -18.66 5.75
N ASP A 500 29.24 -17.88 4.96
CA ASP A 500 30.40 -17.10 5.42
C ASP A 500 30.03 -15.98 6.41
N HIS A 501 28.80 -15.45 6.35
CA HIS A 501 28.36 -14.28 7.13
C HIS A 501 27.26 -14.59 8.15
N PHE A 502 26.77 -15.83 8.21
CA PHE A 502 25.62 -16.21 9.04
C PHE A 502 25.78 -15.80 10.51
N GLU A 503 26.90 -16.14 11.13
CA GLU A 503 27.17 -15.79 12.52
C GLU A 503 27.19 -14.26 12.75
N THR A 504 27.68 -13.51 11.78
CA THR A 504 27.65 -12.03 11.84
C THR A 504 26.23 -11.52 11.73
N MET A 505 25.43 -12.05 10.81
CA MET A 505 24.03 -11.65 10.61
C MET A 505 23.18 -11.94 11.84
N VAL A 506 23.35 -13.14 12.43
CA VAL A 506 22.69 -13.50 13.69
C VAL A 506 23.10 -12.58 14.83
N SER A 507 24.40 -12.32 14.97
CA SER A 507 24.92 -11.41 16.03
C SER A 507 24.38 -9.99 15.91
N LEU A 508 24.19 -9.47 14.69
CA LEU A 508 23.57 -8.16 14.47
C LEU A 508 22.12 -8.12 14.96
N LEU A 509 21.36 -9.17 14.71
CA LEU A 509 19.98 -9.25 15.16
C LEU A 509 19.86 -9.43 16.68
N GLU A 510 20.72 -10.27 17.29
CA GLU A 510 20.80 -10.40 18.75
C GLU A 510 21.22 -9.07 19.43
N ASP A 511 22.13 -8.31 18.80
CA ASP A 511 22.52 -6.98 19.26
C ASP A 511 21.34 -6.00 19.18
N ALA A 512 20.54 -6.07 18.12
CA ALA A 512 19.35 -5.23 17.98
C ALA A 512 18.33 -5.48 19.11
N VAL A 513 18.08 -6.75 19.45
CA VAL A 513 17.21 -7.14 20.57
C VAL A 513 17.76 -6.60 21.90
N THR A 514 19.07 -6.73 22.11
CA THR A 514 19.72 -6.33 23.37
C THR A 514 19.76 -4.82 23.56
N ARG A 515 19.88 -4.06 22.47
CA ARG A 515 20.00 -2.59 22.48
C ARG A 515 18.70 -1.84 22.30
N ALA A 516 17.57 -2.54 22.22
CA ALA A 516 16.27 -1.88 22.18
C ALA A 516 16.03 -1.03 23.44
N ASP A 517 15.50 0.18 23.26
CA ASP A 517 15.31 1.14 24.36
C ASP A 517 14.02 0.88 25.15
N SER A 518 13.06 0.15 24.58
CA SER A 518 11.80 -0.22 25.24
C SER A 518 11.47 -1.69 25.05
N LYS A 519 10.51 -2.18 25.84
CA LYS A 519 10.02 -3.58 25.74
C LYS A 519 9.36 -3.83 24.38
N GLU A 520 8.65 -2.84 23.86
CA GLU A 520 7.97 -2.89 22.57
C GLU A 520 8.97 -2.99 21.43
N GLN A 521 10.02 -2.17 21.46
CA GLN A 521 11.11 -2.24 20.48
C GLN A 521 11.86 -3.56 20.57
N GLN A 522 12.08 -4.07 21.79
CA GLN A 522 12.66 -5.40 21.98
C GLN A 522 11.80 -6.48 21.33
N ILE A 523 10.48 -6.46 21.55
CA ILE A 523 9.54 -7.40 20.96
C ILE A 523 9.56 -7.31 19.42
N ARG A 524 9.59 -6.09 18.86
CA ARG A 524 9.70 -5.91 17.40
C ARG A 524 11.00 -6.48 16.86
N ALA A 525 12.12 -6.26 17.56
CA ALA A 525 13.40 -6.83 17.18
C ALA A 525 13.41 -8.37 17.28
N GLU A 526 12.83 -8.94 18.33
CA GLU A 526 12.66 -10.41 18.46
C GLU A 526 11.82 -10.96 17.30
N ASN A 527 10.70 -10.33 16.94
CA ASN A 527 9.88 -10.73 15.80
C ASN A 527 10.64 -10.60 14.46
N PHE A 528 11.44 -9.54 14.31
CA PHE A 528 12.26 -9.37 13.12
C PHE A 528 13.30 -10.49 12.96
N THR A 529 13.77 -11.07 14.05
CA THR A 529 14.75 -12.17 14.01
C THR A 529 14.16 -13.53 13.66
N CYS A 530 12.84 -13.71 13.76
CA CYS A 530 12.21 -15.04 13.62
C CYS A 530 12.59 -15.77 12.34
N HIS A 531 12.71 -15.05 11.22
CA HIS A 531 13.03 -15.66 9.93
C HIS A 531 14.44 -16.29 9.84
N MET A 532 15.37 -15.91 10.73
CA MET A 532 16.71 -16.49 10.75
C MET A 532 16.76 -17.89 11.39
N TYR A 533 15.67 -18.30 12.01
CA TYR A 533 15.61 -19.57 12.73
C TYR A 533 14.68 -20.58 12.04
N TYR A 534 14.07 -20.23 10.94
CA TYR A 534 13.28 -21.07 10.06
C TYR A 534 14.02 -21.38 8.76
#